data_de53974700acc4b4127a04ad013db091
#
_entry.id   de53974700acc4b4127a04ad013db091
#
_cell.length_a   1.000
_cell.length_b   1.000
_cell.length_c   1.000
_cell.angle_alpha   90.00
_cell.angle_beta   90.00
_cell.angle_gamma   90.00
#
_symmetry.space_group_name_H-M   'P 1'
#
loop_
_entity.id
_entity.type
_entity.pdbx_description
1 polymer ?
#
loop_
_entity_poly.entity_id
_entity_poly.type
_entity_poly.pdbx_seq_one_letter_code
_entity_poly.pdbx_strand_id
1 'polypeptide(L)'
;MMGIVFWQESNGGVIPHNSDTAIKVATSAGAVIGQVVFGYLADLLGRKKMYGIELMMIISATLAQALCSPSKAVSFLGVLIFWRVAMGIGIGGDYPLSAVITAEFASTRWRGAIVAAVFAMQGLGQFAAAVMALVVTAAHRKSLEPVASVGECKGDCLKAVDTMWRIIIGFGGIPGWFALYYRLTIPETPRYTFDVLYDIEKGAADARRYRSGQRGEGFADRLKQARARQDMMKYRTPRPTVIEAIRYFSNWTNFMRLVGTAGSWFFLDVAFYGINLNSSSVLSAIGFDQTGNIYQMLRNAAVGQLVLICAGSIPGYWFTVATVDWLGRRVIQIAGFLILTVLFAVIGFHFENLTQGSLFALYVLAQFFFNWGRHSVHSP
;
A
#
# COMPACT_ATOMS: atom_id res chain seq x y z
N MET A 1 15.66 -5.91 13.79
CA MET A 1 16.72 -6.51 12.96
C MET A 1 17.75 -5.47 12.52
N MET A 2 17.47 -4.48 11.70
CA MET A 2 18.46 -3.47 11.26
C MET A 2 19.16 -2.74 12.40
N GLY A 3 18.46 -2.43 13.49
CA GLY A 3 19.08 -1.83 14.69
C GLY A 3 20.19 -2.68 15.25
N ILE A 4 19.97 -3.99 15.37
CA ILE A 4 20.96 -4.95 15.86
C ILE A 4 22.21 -4.98 14.98
N VAL A 5 22.04 -4.88 13.65
CA VAL A 5 23.16 -4.96 12.69
C VAL A 5 23.98 -3.68 12.63
N PHE A 6 23.34 -2.51 12.60
CA PHE A 6 24.00 -1.26 12.29
C PHE A 6 24.20 -0.31 13.47
N TRP A 7 23.47 -0.52 14.59
CA TRP A 7 23.53 0.35 15.77
C TRP A 7 23.75 -0.41 17.08
N GLN A 8 24.26 -1.64 17.00
CA GLN A 8 24.55 -2.45 18.20
C GLN A 8 25.56 -1.77 19.13
N GLU A 9 26.70 -1.33 18.59
CA GLU A 9 27.77 -0.72 19.36
C GLU A 9 27.46 0.73 19.77
N SER A 10 26.78 1.48 18.92
CA SER A 10 26.52 2.91 19.11
C SER A 10 25.29 3.21 19.95
N ASN A 11 24.26 2.34 19.93
CA ASN A 11 22.96 2.60 20.57
C ASN A 11 22.27 1.32 21.06
N GLY A 12 23.03 0.33 21.50
CA GLY A 12 22.48 -0.91 22.09
C GLY A 12 21.54 -1.70 21.16
N GLY A 13 21.70 -1.60 19.85
CA GLY A 13 20.88 -2.28 18.86
C GLY A 13 19.54 -1.62 18.55
N VAL A 14 19.29 -0.42 19.07
CA VAL A 14 18.12 0.39 18.77
C VAL A 14 18.49 1.44 17.71
N ILE A 15 17.65 1.62 16.71
CA ILE A 15 17.85 2.68 15.70
C ILE A 15 17.68 4.04 16.38
N PRO A 16 18.61 5.01 16.22
CA PRO A 16 18.43 6.36 16.75
C PRO A 16 17.13 7.00 16.23
N HIS A 17 16.42 7.71 17.10
CA HIS A 17 15.09 8.26 16.79
C HIS A 17 15.04 9.03 15.46
N ASN A 18 16.02 9.91 15.20
CA ASN A 18 16.07 10.66 13.94
C ASN A 18 16.25 9.77 12.71
N SER A 19 17.06 8.71 12.82
CA SER A 19 17.29 7.75 11.74
C SER A 19 16.06 6.87 11.50
N ASP A 20 15.40 6.42 12.57
CA ASP A 20 14.17 5.64 12.50
C ASP A 20 13.04 6.45 11.84
N THR A 21 12.87 7.70 12.25
CA THR A 21 11.91 8.62 11.64
C THR A 21 12.23 8.86 10.17
N ALA A 22 13.49 9.13 9.82
CA ALA A 22 13.90 9.32 8.43
C ALA A 22 13.62 8.10 7.56
N ILE A 23 13.91 6.90 8.05
CA ILE A 23 13.63 5.63 7.36
C ILE A 23 12.13 5.45 7.15
N LYS A 24 11.29 5.72 8.16
CA LYS A 24 9.83 5.58 8.09
C LYS A 24 9.18 6.58 7.14
N VAL A 25 9.60 7.86 7.23
CA VAL A 25 9.02 8.96 6.44
C VAL A 25 9.48 8.93 4.98
N ALA A 26 10.68 8.40 4.69
CA ALA A 26 11.25 8.40 3.34
C ALA A 26 10.29 7.80 2.28
N THR A 27 9.68 6.66 2.57
CA THR A 27 8.73 6.01 1.66
C THR A 27 7.46 6.84 1.46
N SER A 28 6.92 7.43 2.53
CA SER A 28 5.73 8.27 2.46
C SER A 28 5.99 9.58 1.69
N ALA A 29 7.16 10.20 1.89
CA ALA A 29 7.56 11.38 1.14
C ALA A 29 7.69 11.08 -0.37
N GLY A 30 8.30 9.92 -0.71
CA GLY A 30 8.32 9.45 -2.09
C GLY A 30 6.92 9.23 -2.66
N ALA A 31 6.00 8.68 -1.88
CA ALA A 31 4.63 8.41 -2.32
C ALA A 31 3.87 9.69 -2.69
N VAL A 32 4.05 10.79 -1.95
CA VAL A 32 3.44 12.09 -2.31
C VAL A 32 3.92 12.55 -3.70
N ILE A 33 5.22 12.45 -3.97
CA ILE A 33 5.78 12.80 -5.28
C ILE A 33 5.20 11.87 -6.36
N GLY A 34 5.16 10.56 -6.09
CA GLY A 34 4.66 9.56 -7.02
C GLY A 34 3.19 9.76 -7.38
N GLN A 35 2.32 10.05 -6.42
CA GLN A 35 0.90 10.30 -6.66
C GLN A 35 0.67 11.46 -7.63
N VAL A 36 1.38 12.56 -7.45
CA VAL A 36 1.25 13.75 -8.32
C VAL A 36 1.83 13.47 -9.71
N VAL A 37 3.06 12.94 -9.77
CA VAL A 37 3.77 12.74 -11.03
C VAL A 37 3.11 11.65 -11.88
N PHE A 38 2.85 10.48 -11.32
CA PHE A 38 2.24 9.37 -12.07
C PHE A 38 0.78 9.60 -12.36
N GLY A 39 0.03 10.28 -11.48
CA GLY A 39 -1.34 10.68 -11.77
C GLY A 39 -1.43 11.54 -13.03
N TYR A 40 -0.57 12.55 -13.15
CA TYR A 40 -0.51 13.41 -14.34
C TYR A 40 0.01 12.66 -15.58
N LEU A 41 1.09 11.90 -15.45
CA LEU A 41 1.68 11.16 -16.56
C LEU A 41 0.76 10.05 -17.09
N ALA A 42 -0.05 9.44 -16.25
CA ALA A 42 -1.02 8.43 -16.66
C ALA A 42 -2.09 8.97 -17.61
N ASP A 43 -2.50 10.22 -17.41
CA ASP A 43 -3.46 10.88 -18.30
C ASP A 43 -2.80 11.31 -19.61
N LEU A 44 -1.49 11.60 -19.63
CA LEU A 44 -0.78 11.99 -20.84
C LEU A 44 -0.30 10.80 -21.69
N LEU A 45 0.34 9.82 -21.05
CA LEU A 45 1.08 8.73 -21.72
C LEU A 45 0.32 7.41 -21.77
N GLY A 46 -0.79 7.30 -21.04
CA GLY A 46 -1.63 6.12 -20.93
C GLY A 46 -1.44 5.35 -19.63
N ARG A 47 -2.57 4.78 -19.13
CA ARG A 47 -2.60 4.07 -17.85
C ARG A 47 -1.71 2.84 -17.86
N LYS A 48 -1.76 2.04 -18.92
CA LYS A 48 -0.98 0.81 -19.08
C LYS A 48 0.53 1.02 -18.97
N LYS A 49 1.06 2.05 -19.65
CA LYS A 49 2.51 2.32 -19.65
C LYS A 49 2.99 2.69 -18.26
N MET A 50 2.27 3.60 -17.60
CA MET A 50 2.63 4.07 -16.27
C MET A 50 2.51 2.95 -15.25
N TYR A 51 1.47 2.11 -15.33
CA TYR A 51 1.24 0.94 -14.48
C TYR A 51 2.37 -0.11 -14.54
N GLY A 52 3.05 -0.22 -15.69
CA GLY A 52 4.25 -1.06 -15.82
C GLY A 52 5.51 -0.40 -15.25
N ILE A 53 5.72 0.89 -15.53
CA ILE A 53 6.92 1.64 -15.11
C ILE A 53 7.00 1.74 -13.58
N GLU A 54 5.89 2.08 -12.92
CA GLU A 54 5.86 2.20 -11.45
C GLU A 54 6.20 0.88 -10.76
N LEU A 55 5.68 -0.26 -11.26
CA LEU A 55 5.99 -1.57 -10.69
C LEU A 55 7.45 -1.96 -10.92
N MET A 56 8.01 -1.67 -12.09
CA MET A 56 9.46 -1.86 -12.34
C MET A 56 10.30 -1.04 -11.36
N MET A 57 9.89 0.20 -11.07
CA MET A 57 10.56 1.06 -10.09
C MET A 57 10.47 0.46 -8.68
N ILE A 58 9.30 -0.02 -8.26
CA ILE A 58 9.11 -0.67 -6.95
C ILE A 58 10.02 -1.89 -6.82
N ILE A 59 10.02 -2.79 -7.80
CA ILE A 59 10.84 -4.02 -7.79
C ILE A 59 12.32 -3.67 -7.71
N SER A 60 12.81 -2.78 -8.58
CA SER A 60 14.21 -2.39 -8.62
C SER A 60 14.66 -1.74 -7.32
N ALA A 61 13.87 -0.83 -6.78
CA ALA A 61 14.16 -0.16 -5.50
C ALA A 61 14.12 -1.14 -4.32
N THR A 62 13.19 -2.10 -4.32
CA THR A 62 13.11 -3.14 -3.28
C THR A 62 14.34 -4.04 -3.28
N LEU A 63 14.78 -4.50 -4.46
CA LEU A 63 15.98 -5.31 -4.59
C LEU A 63 17.24 -4.51 -4.21
N ALA A 64 17.34 -3.25 -4.63
CA ALA A 64 18.45 -2.39 -4.27
C ALA A 64 18.53 -2.17 -2.75
N GLN A 65 17.39 -2.02 -2.06
CA GLN A 65 17.36 -1.95 -0.58
C GLN A 65 17.88 -3.24 0.07
N ALA A 66 17.46 -4.41 -0.43
CA ALA A 66 17.91 -5.70 0.10
C ALA A 66 19.44 -5.91 -0.09
N LEU A 67 20.01 -5.32 -1.14
CA LEU A 67 21.44 -5.41 -1.47
C LEU A 67 22.29 -4.28 -0.86
N CYS A 68 21.67 -3.30 -0.18
CA CYS A 68 22.41 -2.21 0.46
C CYS A 68 23.45 -2.76 1.46
N SER A 69 24.68 -2.27 1.36
CA SER A 69 25.78 -2.62 2.25
C SER A 69 26.53 -1.37 2.72
N PRO A 70 27.10 -1.37 3.93
CA PRO A 70 27.96 -0.29 4.38
C PRO A 70 29.16 -0.09 3.44
N SER A 71 29.49 1.16 3.15
CA SER A 71 30.64 1.55 2.35
C SER A 71 31.40 2.66 3.06
N LYS A 72 32.72 2.73 2.85
CA LYS A 72 33.53 3.84 3.38
C LYS A 72 33.24 5.17 2.66
N ALA A 73 32.77 5.11 1.42
CA ALA A 73 32.55 6.30 0.59
C ALA A 73 31.13 6.87 0.75
N VAL A 74 30.15 6.04 1.10
CA VAL A 74 28.74 6.44 1.12
C VAL A 74 28.05 5.92 2.39
N SER A 75 27.27 6.78 3.04
CA SER A 75 26.51 6.40 4.23
C SER A 75 25.45 5.34 3.87
N PHE A 76 25.46 4.22 4.59
CA PHE A 76 24.44 3.17 4.47
C PHE A 76 23.02 3.75 4.62
N LEU A 77 22.82 4.61 5.62
CA LEU A 77 21.53 5.23 5.87
C LEU A 77 21.08 6.10 4.68
N GLY A 78 22.00 6.87 4.10
CA GLY A 78 21.70 7.71 2.93
C GLY A 78 21.27 6.90 1.72
N VAL A 79 21.98 5.80 1.41
CA VAL A 79 21.61 4.90 0.31
C VAL A 79 20.27 4.22 0.56
N LEU A 80 20.04 3.76 1.78
CA LEU A 80 18.76 3.14 2.14
C LEU A 80 17.60 4.13 2.01
N ILE A 81 17.74 5.35 2.50
CA ILE A 81 16.72 6.42 2.37
C ILE A 81 16.45 6.72 0.89
N PHE A 82 17.51 6.87 0.08
CA PHE A 82 17.35 7.11 -1.35
C PHE A 82 16.48 6.05 -2.03
N TRP A 83 16.79 4.77 -1.81
CA TRP A 83 16.00 3.69 -2.40
C TRP A 83 14.60 3.58 -1.81
N ARG A 84 14.40 3.96 -0.55
CA ARG A 84 13.07 4.05 0.06
C ARG A 84 12.22 5.15 -0.55
N VAL A 85 12.80 6.31 -0.84
CA VAL A 85 12.13 7.38 -1.59
C VAL A 85 11.78 6.92 -2.99
N ALA A 86 12.72 6.29 -3.72
CA ALA A 86 12.46 5.76 -5.05
C ALA A 86 11.35 4.70 -5.06
N MET A 87 11.36 3.77 -4.11
CA MET A 87 10.27 2.81 -3.92
C MET A 87 8.95 3.51 -3.61
N GLY A 88 8.99 4.54 -2.75
CA GLY A 88 7.83 5.35 -2.40
C GLY A 88 7.21 6.04 -3.62
N ILE A 89 8.02 6.59 -4.52
CA ILE A 89 7.55 7.20 -5.77
C ILE A 89 6.77 6.17 -6.62
N GLY A 90 7.26 4.95 -6.75
CA GLY A 90 6.55 3.87 -7.44
C GLY A 90 5.23 3.51 -6.73
N ILE A 91 5.25 3.31 -5.41
CA ILE A 91 4.05 3.00 -4.61
C ILE A 91 3.01 4.12 -4.74
N GLY A 92 3.46 5.39 -4.69
CA GLY A 92 2.58 6.54 -4.83
C GLY A 92 1.85 6.56 -6.17
N GLY A 93 2.51 6.17 -7.26
CA GLY A 93 1.89 6.03 -8.58
C GLY A 93 0.86 4.90 -8.63
N ASP A 94 1.15 3.77 -7.99
CA ASP A 94 0.30 2.58 -8.00
C ASP A 94 -1.09 2.83 -7.36
N TYR A 95 -1.17 3.64 -6.32
CA TYR A 95 -2.44 3.92 -5.63
C TYR A 95 -3.53 4.48 -6.56
N PRO A 96 -3.34 5.64 -7.22
CA PRO A 96 -4.37 6.18 -8.10
C PRO A 96 -4.56 5.32 -9.37
N LEU A 97 -3.49 4.76 -9.95
CA LEU A 97 -3.58 3.98 -11.17
C LEU A 97 -4.37 2.69 -10.96
N SER A 98 -4.09 1.94 -9.92
CA SER A 98 -4.81 0.71 -9.59
C SER A 98 -6.28 0.98 -9.35
N ALA A 99 -6.63 2.07 -8.64
CA ALA A 99 -8.02 2.46 -8.41
C ALA A 99 -8.74 2.84 -9.71
N VAL A 100 -8.12 3.69 -10.54
CA VAL A 100 -8.71 4.16 -11.82
C VAL A 100 -8.87 3.00 -12.80
N ILE A 101 -7.83 2.20 -13.03
CA ILE A 101 -7.87 1.05 -13.95
C ILE A 101 -8.98 0.09 -13.51
N THR A 102 -9.04 -0.25 -12.23
CA THR A 102 -10.04 -1.17 -11.70
C THR A 102 -11.45 -0.61 -11.84
N ALA A 103 -11.66 0.68 -11.54
CA ALA A 103 -12.96 1.34 -11.68
C ALA A 103 -13.43 1.42 -13.13
N GLU A 104 -12.50 1.59 -14.10
CA GLU A 104 -12.82 1.67 -15.53
C GLU A 104 -13.18 0.31 -16.13
N PHE A 105 -12.63 -0.80 -15.61
CA PHE A 105 -12.99 -2.15 -16.03
C PHE A 105 -14.18 -2.73 -15.26
N ALA A 106 -14.46 -2.24 -14.05
CA ALA A 106 -15.53 -2.76 -13.22
C ALA A 106 -16.93 -2.44 -13.75
N SER A 107 -17.85 -3.41 -13.61
CA SER A 107 -19.27 -3.17 -13.86
C SER A 107 -19.83 -2.19 -12.81
N THR A 108 -20.82 -1.39 -13.20
CA THR A 108 -21.43 -0.38 -12.30
C THR A 108 -21.98 -0.96 -11.01
N ARG A 109 -22.51 -2.20 -11.05
CA ARG A 109 -23.12 -2.87 -9.89
C ARG A 109 -22.08 -3.25 -8.81
N TRP A 110 -20.89 -3.71 -9.20
CA TRP A 110 -19.86 -4.25 -8.30
C TRP A 110 -18.61 -3.38 -8.22
N ARG A 111 -18.69 -2.14 -8.71
CA ARG A 111 -17.53 -1.25 -8.79
C ARG A 111 -16.89 -0.99 -7.44
N GLY A 112 -17.70 -0.76 -6.41
CA GLY A 112 -17.23 -0.53 -5.06
C GLY A 112 -16.49 -1.73 -4.50
N ALA A 113 -17.11 -2.93 -4.57
CA ALA A 113 -16.51 -4.16 -4.08
C ALA A 113 -15.20 -4.52 -4.80
N ILE A 114 -15.15 -4.35 -6.14
CA ILE A 114 -13.93 -4.68 -6.92
C ILE A 114 -12.78 -3.73 -6.58
N VAL A 115 -13.04 -2.43 -6.46
CA VAL A 115 -12.02 -1.46 -6.03
C VAL A 115 -11.58 -1.76 -4.58
N ALA A 116 -12.51 -2.02 -3.67
CA ALA A 116 -12.18 -2.40 -2.30
C ALA A 116 -11.36 -3.70 -2.24
N ALA A 117 -11.63 -4.69 -3.12
CA ALA A 117 -10.88 -5.93 -3.20
C ALA A 117 -9.42 -5.71 -3.63
N VAL A 118 -9.15 -4.77 -4.56
CA VAL A 118 -7.77 -4.39 -4.92
C VAL A 118 -7.01 -3.87 -3.70
N PHE A 119 -7.63 -3.00 -2.92
CA PHE A 119 -7.00 -2.49 -1.70
C PHE A 119 -6.90 -3.56 -0.60
N ALA A 120 -7.81 -4.54 -0.55
CA ALA A 120 -7.75 -5.67 0.38
C ALA A 120 -6.48 -6.55 0.16
N MET A 121 -5.87 -6.50 -1.03
CA MET A 121 -4.61 -7.17 -1.31
C MET A 121 -3.47 -6.64 -0.42
N GLN A 122 -3.57 -5.42 0.10
CA GLN A 122 -2.63 -4.89 1.09
C GLN A 122 -2.60 -5.76 2.36
N GLY A 123 -3.76 -6.23 2.83
CA GLY A 123 -3.85 -7.14 3.97
C GLY A 123 -3.16 -8.49 3.70
N LEU A 124 -3.34 -9.05 2.50
CA LEU A 124 -2.64 -10.27 2.10
C LEU A 124 -1.12 -10.07 1.95
N GLY A 125 -0.69 -8.90 1.46
CA GLY A 125 0.73 -8.53 1.40
C GLY A 125 1.36 -8.44 2.80
N GLN A 126 0.68 -7.81 3.74
CA GLN A 126 1.11 -7.74 5.15
C GLN A 126 1.20 -9.15 5.76
N PHE A 127 0.21 -10.01 5.50
CA PHE A 127 0.22 -11.41 5.93
C PHE A 127 1.43 -12.16 5.38
N ALA A 128 1.68 -12.08 4.09
CA ALA A 128 2.82 -12.75 3.45
C ALA A 128 4.15 -12.26 4.04
N ALA A 129 4.29 -10.97 4.33
CA ALA A 129 5.48 -10.39 4.97
C ALA A 129 5.67 -10.91 6.41
N ALA A 130 4.59 -11.00 7.20
CA ALA A 130 4.65 -11.51 8.57
C ALA A 130 4.99 -13.01 8.61
N VAL A 131 4.40 -13.81 7.70
CA VAL A 131 4.73 -15.23 7.55
C VAL A 131 6.20 -15.38 7.14
N MET A 132 6.68 -14.60 6.18
CA MET A 132 8.09 -14.64 5.77
C MET A 132 9.03 -14.28 6.93
N ALA A 133 8.69 -13.26 7.73
CA ALA A 133 9.46 -12.90 8.91
C ALA A 133 9.54 -14.07 9.92
N LEU A 134 8.43 -14.77 10.13
CA LEU A 134 8.37 -15.95 11.00
C LEU A 134 9.20 -17.12 10.44
N VAL A 135 9.06 -17.43 9.15
CA VAL A 135 9.80 -18.52 8.48
C VAL A 135 11.31 -18.26 8.54
N VAL A 136 11.74 -17.05 8.19
CA VAL A 136 13.17 -16.69 8.21
C VAL A 136 13.73 -16.70 9.64
N THR A 137 12.95 -16.25 10.63
CA THR A 137 13.34 -16.33 12.04
C THR A 137 13.50 -17.78 12.49
N ALA A 138 12.56 -18.66 12.12
CA ALA A 138 12.64 -20.08 12.44
C ALA A 138 13.82 -20.79 11.76
N ALA A 139 14.13 -20.42 10.50
CA ALA A 139 15.25 -20.97 9.76
C ALA A 139 16.62 -20.66 10.42
N HIS A 140 16.74 -19.49 11.05
CA HIS A 140 17.98 -19.05 11.72
C HIS A 140 17.98 -19.33 13.24
N ARG A 141 17.06 -20.18 13.72
CA ARG A 141 16.93 -20.52 15.15
C ARG A 141 18.25 -20.89 15.80
N LYS A 142 19.05 -21.78 15.17
CA LYS A 142 20.31 -22.27 15.70
C LYS A 142 21.31 -21.18 16.01
N SER A 143 21.35 -20.11 15.22
CA SER A 143 22.28 -18.98 15.40
C SER A 143 21.77 -17.93 16.38
N LEU A 144 20.44 -17.87 16.62
CA LEU A 144 19.81 -16.85 17.46
C LEU A 144 19.50 -17.34 18.88
N GLU A 145 19.16 -18.63 19.06
CA GLU A 145 18.71 -19.20 20.33
C GLU A 145 19.79 -19.18 21.45
N PRO A 146 21.09 -19.38 21.13
CA PRO A 146 22.15 -19.34 22.15
C PRO A 146 22.42 -17.95 22.71
N VAL A 147 21.92 -16.87 22.08
CA VAL A 147 22.25 -15.48 22.42
C VAL A 147 21.18 -14.88 23.31
N ALA A 148 21.53 -14.58 24.57
CA ALA A 148 20.57 -14.10 25.56
C ALA A 148 20.16 -12.64 25.36
N SER A 149 21.05 -11.77 24.87
CA SER A 149 20.78 -10.34 24.74
C SER A 149 21.29 -9.75 23.43
N VAL A 150 20.72 -8.61 23.05
CA VAL A 150 21.10 -7.88 21.81
C VAL A 150 22.60 -7.51 21.84
N GLY A 151 23.14 -7.15 22.99
CA GLY A 151 24.56 -6.79 23.13
C GLY A 151 25.54 -7.93 22.88
N GLU A 152 25.09 -9.19 23.05
CA GLU A 152 25.88 -10.40 22.84
C GLU A 152 25.81 -10.95 21.42
N CYS A 153 24.97 -10.38 20.57
CA CYS A 153 24.78 -10.83 19.19
C CYS A 153 25.98 -10.46 18.30
N LYS A 154 26.99 -11.35 18.26
CA LYS A 154 28.22 -11.21 17.47
C LYS A 154 28.39 -12.42 16.54
N GLY A 155 29.30 -12.31 15.58
CA GLY A 155 29.65 -13.41 14.68
C GLY A 155 28.48 -13.98 13.90
N ASP A 156 28.11 -15.23 14.13
CA ASP A 156 27.06 -15.94 13.39
C ASP A 156 25.65 -15.40 13.69
N CYS A 157 25.39 -14.89 14.91
CA CYS A 157 24.15 -14.22 15.22
C CYS A 157 23.96 -12.96 14.37
N LEU A 158 24.98 -12.11 14.27
CA LEU A 158 24.92 -10.86 13.50
C LEU A 158 24.75 -11.14 12.01
N LYS A 159 25.47 -12.14 11.47
CA LYS A 159 25.29 -12.59 10.08
C LYS A 159 23.87 -13.10 9.83
N ALA A 160 23.31 -13.88 10.76
CA ALA A 160 21.95 -14.37 10.66
C ALA A 160 20.93 -13.22 10.59
N VAL A 161 21.03 -12.25 11.50
CA VAL A 161 20.13 -11.08 11.51
C VAL A 161 20.30 -10.22 10.28
N ASP A 162 21.54 -10.03 9.78
CA ASP A 162 21.77 -9.30 8.51
C ASP A 162 21.14 -10.02 7.33
N THR A 163 21.29 -11.32 7.23
CA THR A 163 20.66 -12.12 6.18
C THR A 163 19.13 -12.08 6.27
N MET A 164 18.57 -12.16 7.46
CA MET A 164 17.12 -12.17 7.70
C MET A 164 16.44 -10.92 7.17
N TRP A 165 16.90 -9.72 7.54
CA TRP A 165 16.24 -8.49 7.08
C TRP A 165 16.34 -8.30 5.58
N ARG A 166 17.45 -8.73 4.95
CA ARG A 166 17.64 -8.70 3.49
C ARG A 166 16.65 -9.62 2.77
N ILE A 167 16.48 -10.85 3.26
CA ILE A 167 15.53 -11.81 2.72
C ILE A 167 14.10 -11.26 2.84
N ILE A 168 13.73 -10.70 4.00
CA ILE A 168 12.38 -10.16 4.23
C ILE A 168 12.08 -9.01 3.26
N ILE A 169 13.00 -8.07 3.07
CA ILE A 169 12.82 -6.98 2.10
C ILE A 169 12.81 -7.53 0.67
N GLY A 170 13.79 -8.35 0.31
CA GLY A 170 13.92 -8.89 -1.06
C GLY A 170 12.73 -9.76 -1.48
N PHE A 171 12.14 -10.49 -0.54
CA PHE A 171 10.93 -11.28 -0.79
C PHE A 171 9.77 -10.43 -1.32
N GLY A 172 9.65 -9.17 -0.88
CA GLY A 172 8.63 -8.25 -1.42
C GLY A 172 8.72 -8.02 -2.94
N GLY A 173 9.88 -8.19 -3.53
CA GLY A 173 10.08 -8.11 -4.99
C GLY A 173 9.52 -9.30 -5.77
N ILE A 174 9.43 -10.49 -5.17
CA ILE A 174 9.02 -11.74 -5.86
C ILE A 174 7.58 -11.65 -6.40
N PRO A 175 6.55 -11.32 -5.59
CA PRO A 175 5.20 -11.14 -6.12
C PRO A 175 5.13 -10.04 -7.18
N GLY A 176 5.96 -9.01 -7.05
CA GLY A 176 6.08 -7.94 -8.04
C GLY A 176 6.50 -8.44 -9.42
N TRP A 177 7.47 -9.35 -9.50
CA TRP A 177 7.90 -9.97 -10.75
C TRP A 177 6.77 -10.71 -11.47
N PHE A 178 5.99 -11.50 -10.73
CA PHE A 178 4.82 -12.18 -11.30
C PHE A 178 3.75 -11.17 -11.75
N ALA A 179 3.49 -10.17 -10.93
CA ALA A 179 2.51 -9.13 -11.26
C ALA A 179 2.93 -8.30 -12.48
N LEU A 180 4.23 -8.07 -12.68
CA LEU A 180 4.76 -7.31 -13.81
C LEU A 180 4.37 -7.91 -15.15
N TYR A 181 4.48 -9.24 -15.28
CA TYR A 181 4.05 -9.93 -16.50
C TYR A 181 2.58 -9.63 -16.84
N TYR A 182 1.69 -9.74 -15.85
CA TYR A 182 0.26 -9.46 -16.06
C TYR A 182 0.01 -7.98 -16.35
N ARG A 183 0.68 -7.05 -15.66
CA ARG A 183 0.54 -5.61 -15.90
C ARG A 183 0.99 -5.19 -17.30
N LEU A 184 2.03 -5.79 -17.85
CA LEU A 184 2.49 -5.54 -19.20
C LEU A 184 1.56 -6.13 -20.28
N THR A 185 0.82 -7.19 -19.96
CA THR A 185 -0.08 -7.88 -20.90
C THR A 185 -1.51 -7.34 -20.90
N ILE A 186 -1.94 -6.63 -19.85
CA ILE A 186 -3.26 -5.99 -19.79
C ILE A 186 -3.44 -5.02 -20.98
N PRO A 187 -4.58 -5.01 -21.70
CA PRO A 187 -4.89 -3.99 -22.69
C PRO A 187 -5.04 -2.60 -22.05
N GLU A 188 -4.92 -1.54 -22.84
CA GLU A 188 -5.22 -0.19 -22.36
C GLU A 188 -6.69 -0.09 -21.93
N THR A 189 -7.00 0.81 -21.00
CA THR A 189 -8.37 0.96 -20.52
C THR A 189 -9.28 1.49 -21.63
N PRO A 190 -10.48 0.91 -21.83
CA PRO A 190 -11.38 1.34 -22.88
C PRO A 190 -11.75 2.83 -22.78
N ARG A 191 -11.89 3.34 -21.56
CA ARG A 191 -12.21 4.74 -21.30
C ARG A 191 -11.10 5.68 -21.77
N TYR A 192 -9.84 5.36 -21.51
CA TYR A 192 -8.71 6.14 -22.01
C TYR A 192 -8.67 6.16 -23.53
N THR A 193 -8.92 5.02 -24.17
CA THR A 193 -8.92 4.91 -25.63
C THR A 193 -10.08 5.68 -26.24
N PHE A 194 -11.28 5.69 -25.59
CA PHE A 194 -12.44 6.46 -26.06
C PHE A 194 -12.30 7.96 -25.78
N ASP A 195 -12.01 8.35 -24.55
CA ASP A 195 -12.14 9.73 -24.09
C ASP A 195 -10.87 10.57 -24.36
N VAL A 196 -9.68 9.93 -24.37
CA VAL A 196 -8.39 10.63 -24.54
C VAL A 196 -7.81 10.45 -25.93
N LEU A 197 -7.78 9.22 -26.47
CA LEU A 197 -7.26 8.95 -27.80
C LEU A 197 -8.30 9.15 -28.91
N TYR A 198 -9.56 9.19 -28.56
CA TYR A 198 -10.69 9.29 -29.52
C TYR A 198 -10.67 8.17 -30.58
N ASP A 199 -10.08 7.03 -30.24
CA ASP A 199 -10.00 5.85 -31.11
C ASP A 199 -11.05 4.82 -30.71
N ILE A 200 -12.25 4.95 -31.30
CA ILE A 200 -13.42 4.12 -30.99
C ILE A 200 -13.19 2.67 -31.42
N GLU A 201 -12.49 2.46 -32.53
CA GLU A 201 -12.23 1.13 -33.06
C GLU A 201 -11.33 0.35 -32.11
N LYS A 202 -10.23 0.98 -31.66
CA LYS A 202 -9.32 0.42 -30.70
C LYS A 202 -9.96 0.24 -29.32
N GLY A 203 -10.72 1.23 -28.83
CA GLY A 203 -11.43 1.13 -27.56
C GLY A 203 -12.48 0.02 -27.53
N ALA A 204 -13.22 -0.18 -28.61
CA ALA A 204 -14.16 -1.28 -28.75
C ALA A 204 -13.45 -2.64 -28.86
N ALA A 205 -12.29 -2.71 -29.51
CA ALA A 205 -11.46 -3.90 -29.59
C ALA A 205 -10.87 -4.27 -28.21
N ASP A 206 -10.36 -3.27 -27.45
CA ASP A 206 -9.85 -3.44 -26.10
C ASP A 206 -10.96 -3.92 -25.14
N ALA A 207 -12.16 -3.34 -25.22
CA ALA A 207 -13.31 -3.75 -24.43
C ALA A 207 -13.77 -5.20 -24.75
N ARG A 208 -13.78 -5.58 -26.02
CA ARG A 208 -14.10 -6.96 -26.43
C ARG A 208 -13.02 -7.94 -26.02
N ARG A 209 -11.74 -7.61 -26.18
CA ARG A 209 -10.62 -8.43 -25.76
C ARG A 209 -10.65 -8.72 -24.25
N TYR A 210 -11.05 -7.72 -23.47
CA TYR A 210 -11.24 -7.88 -22.05
C TYR A 210 -12.43 -8.81 -21.71
N ARG A 211 -13.57 -8.66 -22.44
CA ARG A 211 -14.80 -9.41 -22.15
C ARG A 211 -14.80 -10.86 -22.64
N SER A 212 -14.18 -11.16 -23.78
CA SER A 212 -14.31 -12.45 -24.48
C SER A 212 -13.01 -13.25 -24.60
N GLY A 213 -11.87 -12.65 -24.33
CA GLY A 213 -10.56 -13.29 -24.58
C GLY A 213 -10.26 -13.57 -26.05
N GLN A 214 -11.18 -13.22 -26.98
CA GLN A 214 -11.08 -13.55 -28.41
C GLN A 214 -10.52 -12.42 -29.27
N ARG A 215 -9.69 -12.79 -30.23
CA ARG A 215 -9.18 -11.91 -31.30
C ARG A 215 -10.04 -12.10 -32.55
N GLY A 216 -10.76 -11.07 -32.96
CA GLY A 216 -11.40 -11.05 -34.27
C GLY A 216 -12.62 -10.13 -34.38
N GLU A 217 -12.67 -9.31 -35.42
CA GLU A 217 -13.77 -8.37 -35.72
C GLU A 217 -14.47 -8.72 -37.03
N GLY A 218 -15.82 -8.72 -37.02
CA GLY A 218 -16.65 -8.83 -38.23
C GLY A 218 -16.72 -7.52 -39.00
N PHE A 219 -16.85 -7.57 -40.34
CA PHE A 219 -16.92 -6.41 -41.22
C PHE A 219 -18.09 -5.46 -40.89
N ALA A 220 -19.24 -5.99 -40.46
CA ALA A 220 -20.43 -5.20 -40.09
C ALA A 220 -20.20 -4.32 -38.84
N ASP A 221 -19.35 -4.77 -37.93
CA ASP A 221 -18.97 -4.01 -36.73
C ASP A 221 -18.04 -2.85 -37.05
N ARG A 222 -17.16 -2.98 -38.04
CA ARG A 222 -16.27 -1.91 -38.50
C ARG A 222 -17.02 -0.74 -39.09
N LEU A 223 -18.10 -1.00 -39.86
CA LEU A 223 -18.93 0.02 -40.45
C LEU A 223 -19.74 0.82 -39.41
N LYS A 224 -20.29 0.14 -38.39
CA LYS A 224 -20.96 0.80 -37.27
C LYS A 224 -20.00 1.70 -36.47
N GLN A 225 -18.78 1.24 -36.29
CA GLN A 225 -17.73 1.97 -35.59
C GLN A 225 -17.25 3.20 -36.35
N ALA A 226 -17.09 3.10 -37.67
CA ALA A 226 -16.72 4.23 -38.51
C ALA A 226 -17.77 5.36 -38.47
N ARG A 227 -19.07 5.03 -38.43
CA ARG A 227 -20.16 6.01 -38.28
C ARG A 227 -20.15 6.65 -36.89
N ALA A 228 -19.99 5.85 -35.81
CA ALA A 228 -19.90 6.35 -34.46
C ALA A 228 -18.66 7.27 -34.28
N ARG A 229 -17.55 7.00 -34.98
CA ARG A 229 -16.37 7.85 -34.99
C ARG A 229 -16.61 9.21 -35.60
N GLN A 230 -17.37 9.27 -36.70
CA GLN A 230 -17.75 10.54 -37.35
C GLN A 230 -18.64 11.39 -36.43
N ASP A 231 -19.57 10.76 -35.71
CA ASP A 231 -20.47 11.48 -34.80
C ASP A 231 -19.72 11.98 -33.55
N MET A 232 -18.80 11.19 -32.98
CA MET A 232 -17.99 11.61 -31.85
C MET A 232 -16.97 12.70 -32.16
N MET A 233 -16.45 12.78 -33.40
CA MET A 233 -15.57 13.89 -33.79
C MET A 233 -16.27 15.25 -33.74
N LYS A 234 -17.60 15.29 -33.91
CA LYS A 234 -18.41 16.50 -33.74
C LYS A 234 -18.51 17.00 -32.30
N TYR A 235 -18.36 16.08 -31.34
CA TYR A 235 -18.50 16.36 -29.89
C TYR A 235 -17.15 16.27 -29.14
N ARG A 236 -16.03 16.52 -29.84
CA ARG A 236 -14.71 16.44 -29.25
C ARG A 236 -14.57 17.45 -28.11
N THR A 237 -14.65 16.96 -26.89
CA THR A 237 -14.36 17.79 -25.71
C THR A 237 -12.86 18.08 -25.65
N PRO A 238 -12.44 19.34 -25.52
CA PRO A 238 -11.04 19.66 -25.37
C PRO A 238 -10.49 18.97 -24.10
N ARG A 239 -9.22 18.58 -24.13
CA ARG A 239 -8.58 17.98 -22.95
C ARG A 239 -8.65 18.99 -21.82
N PRO A 240 -9.08 18.59 -20.61
CA PRO A 240 -9.15 19.50 -19.48
C PRO A 240 -7.75 20.02 -19.16
N THR A 241 -7.61 21.33 -19.15
CA THR A 241 -6.37 21.99 -18.75
C THR A 241 -6.33 22.19 -17.24
N VAL A 242 -5.13 22.35 -16.67
CA VAL A 242 -4.94 22.66 -15.24
C VAL A 242 -5.75 23.91 -14.85
N ILE A 243 -5.84 24.90 -15.76
CA ILE A 243 -6.59 26.15 -15.54
C ILE A 243 -8.11 25.85 -15.41
N GLU A 244 -8.64 24.95 -16.22
CA GLU A 244 -10.05 24.56 -16.13
C GLU A 244 -10.34 23.78 -14.84
N ALA A 245 -9.43 22.91 -14.42
CA ALA A 245 -9.52 22.24 -13.11
C ALA A 245 -9.53 23.25 -11.96
N ILE A 246 -8.62 24.23 -11.97
CA ILE A 246 -8.60 25.31 -10.97
C ILE A 246 -9.90 26.10 -11.00
N ARG A 247 -10.40 26.45 -12.17
CA ARG A 247 -11.68 27.18 -12.34
C ARG A 247 -12.87 26.35 -11.83
N TYR A 248 -12.90 25.04 -12.08
CA TYR A 248 -13.93 24.13 -11.57
C TYR A 248 -13.96 24.11 -10.05
N PHE A 249 -12.79 23.97 -9.40
CA PHE A 249 -12.67 23.96 -7.95
C PHE A 249 -12.69 25.34 -7.31
N SER A 250 -12.63 26.44 -8.07
CA SER A 250 -12.87 27.80 -7.55
C SER A 250 -14.33 28.03 -7.16
N ASN A 251 -15.26 27.20 -7.62
CA ASN A 251 -16.64 27.21 -7.14
C ASN A 251 -16.70 26.62 -5.72
N TRP A 252 -17.26 27.38 -4.76
CA TRP A 252 -17.33 27.03 -3.34
C TRP A 252 -17.92 25.62 -3.10
N THR A 253 -18.97 25.26 -3.80
CA THR A 253 -19.60 23.93 -3.66
C THR A 253 -18.66 22.79 -4.07
N ASN A 254 -17.94 22.95 -5.17
CA ASN A 254 -16.99 21.94 -5.66
C ASN A 254 -15.74 21.90 -4.79
N PHE A 255 -15.29 23.06 -4.31
CA PHE A 255 -14.20 23.17 -3.36
C PHE A 255 -14.51 22.44 -2.05
N MET A 256 -15.70 22.66 -1.46
CA MET A 256 -16.12 21.98 -0.25
C MET A 256 -16.24 20.45 -0.42
N ARG A 257 -16.63 19.98 -1.59
CA ARG A 257 -16.63 18.55 -1.91
C ARG A 257 -15.20 17.99 -1.93
N LEU A 258 -14.27 18.72 -2.56
CA LEU A 258 -12.85 18.33 -2.57
C LEU A 258 -12.26 18.31 -1.15
N VAL A 259 -12.50 19.38 -0.37
CA VAL A 259 -12.04 19.47 1.02
C VAL A 259 -12.64 18.35 1.87
N GLY A 260 -13.91 18.04 1.71
CA GLY A 260 -14.57 16.96 2.43
C GLY A 260 -13.97 15.58 2.15
N THR A 261 -13.70 15.28 0.88
CA THR A 261 -13.11 13.98 0.49
C THR A 261 -11.63 13.89 0.84
N ALA A 262 -10.84 14.88 0.47
CA ALA A 262 -9.40 14.92 0.76
C ALA A 262 -9.13 15.03 2.26
N GLY A 263 -9.89 15.84 2.99
CA GLY A 263 -9.77 16.00 4.44
C GLY A 263 -10.12 14.73 5.21
N SER A 264 -11.19 14.03 4.82
CA SER A 264 -11.53 12.73 5.43
C SER A 264 -10.40 11.74 5.28
N TRP A 265 -9.78 11.68 4.10
CA TRP A 265 -8.65 10.81 3.85
C TRP A 265 -7.42 11.21 4.66
N PHE A 266 -7.11 12.51 4.68
CA PHE A 266 -5.99 13.04 5.46
C PHE A 266 -6.07 12.63 6.93
N PHE A 267 -7.19 12.89 7.61
CA PHE A 267 -7.36 12.55 9.02
C PHE A 267 -7.30 11.04 9.28
N LEU A 268 -7.87 10.23 8.40
CA LEU A 268 -7.78 8.78 8.50
C LEU A 268 -6.34 8.30 8.38
N ASP A 269 -5.60 8.81 7.40
CA ASP A 269 -4.21 8.40 7.15
C ASP A 269 -3.26 8.86 8.25
N VAL A 270 -3.47 10.02 8.87
CA VAL A 270 -2.71 10.46 10.06
C VAL A 270 -2.79 9.40 11.17
N ALA A 271 -4.00 8.94 11.49
CA ALA A 271 -4.19 7.92 12.51
C ALA A 271 -3.66 6.55 12.07
N PHE A 272 -3.96 6.13 10.84
CA PHE A 272 -3.56 4.83 10.31
C PHE A 272 -2.04 4.69 10.20
N TYR A 273 -1.35 5.61 9.54
CA TYR A 273 0.10 5.56 9.39
C TYR A 273 0.83 5.82 10.70
N GLY A 274 0.29 6.71 11.54
CA GLY A 274 0.84 6.96 12.87
C GLY A 274 0.99 5.68 13.70
N ILE A 275 -0.02 4.82 13.66
CA ILE A 275 0.00 3.54 14.38
C ILE A 275 0.76 2.46 13.61
N ASN A 276 0.50 2.29 12.32
CA ASN A 276 1.11 1.19 11.57
C ASN A 276 2.63 1.32 11.41
N LEU A 277 3.16 2.54 11.24
CA LEU A 277 4.60 2.77 11.19
C LEU A 277 5.29 2.53 12.55
N ASN A 278 4.53 2.57 13.64
CA ASN A 278 4.99 2.33 14.99
C ASN A 278 4.47 1.01 15.60
N SER A 279 3.98 0.08 14.78
CA SER A 279 3.41 -1.19 15.24
C SER A 279 4.39 -2.01 16.10
N SER A 280 5.68 -1.97 15.81
CA SER A 280 6.71 -2.60 16.65
C SER A 280 6.73 -2.00 18.05
N SER A 281 6.69 -0.67 18.18
CA SER A 281 6.67 0.01 19.49
C SER A 281 5.37 -0.30 20.26
N VAL A 282 4.25 -0.43 19.56
CA VAL A 282 2.97 -0.84 20.18
C VAL A 282 3.04 -2.28 20.69
N LEU A 283 3.59 -3.22 19.89
CA LEU A 283 3.77 -4.61 20.33
C LEU A 283 4.73 -4.73 21.50
N SER A 284 5.82 -3.92 21.52
CA SER A 284 6.72 -3.81 22.68
C SER A 284 5.99 -3.31 23.94
N ALA A 285 5.17 -2.27 23.81
CA ALA A 285 4.40 -1.74 24.93
C ALA A 285 3.37 -2.75 25.48
N ILE A 286 2.87 -3.65 24.62
CA ILE A 286 1.98 -4.75 25.00
C ILE A 286 2.77 -5.94 25.61
N GLY A 287 4.11 -5.95 25.51
CA GLY A 287 4.96 -6.97 26.14
C GLY A 287 5.27 -8.19 25.25
N PHE A 288 5.04 -8.10 23.94
CA PHE A 288 5.29 -9.22 23.03
C PHE A 288 6.79 -9.51 22.79
N ASP A 289 7.70 -8.55 23.03
CA ASP A 289 9.14 -8.67 22.75
C ASP A 289 10.04 -8.62 24.00
N GLN A 290 9.46 -8.57 25.19
CA GLN A 290 10.22 -8.31 26.42
C GLN A 290 10.78 -9.55 27.11
N THR A 291 10.54 -10.76 26.62
CA THR A 291 10.93 -11.99 27.33
C THR A 291 11.76 -12.92 26.46
N GLY A 292 12.93 -13.34 27.02
CA GLY A 292 13.72 -14.41 26.48
C GLY A 292 14.94 -13.98 25.64
N ASN A 293 15.49 -14.92 24.90
CA ASN A 293 16.63 -14.73 23.99
C ASN A 293 16.21 -14.01 22.68
N ILE A 294 17.19 -13.64 21.85
CA ILE A 294 16.95 -12.93 20.57
C ILE A 294 15.98 -13.69 19.67
N TYR A 295 16.06 -15.01 19.62
CA TYR A 295 15.13 -15.82 18.82
C TYR A 295 13.69 -15.64 19.30
N GLN A 296 13.45 -15.71 20.60
CA GLN A 296 12.10 -15.57 21.18
C GLN A 296 11.56 -14.16 20.97
N MET A 297 12.40 -13.13 21.16
CA MET A 297 12.04 -11.73 20.90
C MET A 297 11.56 -11.52 19.45
N LEU A 298 12.36 -11.95 18.46
CA LEU A 298 12.03 -11.79 17.06
C LEU A 298 10.82 -12.65 16.64
N ARG A 299 10.72 -13.88 17.17
CA ARG A 299 9.59 -14.77 16.93
C ARG A 299 8.29 -14.19 17.50
N ASN A 300 8.32 -13.72 18.74
CA ASN A 300 7.13 -13.18 19.39
C ASN A 300 6.65 -11.90 18.69
N ALA A 301 7.56 -11.01 18.27
CA ALA A 301 7.22 -9.85 17.47
C ALA A 301 6.55 -10.25 16.12
N ALA A 302 7.09 -11.27 15.43
CA ALA A 302 6.50 -11.77 14.19
C ALA A 302 5.13 -12.42 14.41
N VAL A 303 4.96 -13.20 15.47
CA VAL A 303 3.67 -13.81 15.85
C VAL A 303 2.65 -12.75 16.24
N GLY A 304 3.03 -11.74 17.04
CA GLY A 304 2.16 -10.63 17.40
C GLY A 304 1.66 -9.88 16.17
N GLN A 305 2.56 -9.58 15.23
CA GLN A 305 2.20 -8.95 13.96
C GLN A 305 1.26 -9.84 13.14
N LEU A 306 1.51 -11.16 13.08
CA LEU A 306 0.65 -12.10 12.35
C LEU A 306 -0.76 -12.16 12.94
N VAL A 307 -0.89 -12.19 14.27
CA VAL A 307 -2.21 -12.18 14.95
C VAL A 307 -2.95 -10.88 14.65
N LEU A 308 -2.29 -9.72 14.72
CA LEU A 308 -2.90 -8.43 14.38
C LEU A 308 -3.46 -8.41 12.95
N ILE A 309 -2.71 -8.97 12.01
CA ILE A 309 -3.11 -9.01 10.61
C ILE A 309 -4.28 -9.98 10.41
N CYS A 310 -4.19 -11.19 10.95
CA CYS A 310 -5.20 -12.24 10.77
C CYS A 310 -6.52 -11.92 11.49
N ALA A 311 -6.45 -11.37 12.69
CA ALA A 311 -7.63 -11.10 13.51
C ALA A 311 -8.21 -9.68 13.26
N GLY A 312 -7.37 -8.71 12.85
CA GLY A 312 -7.78 -7.32 12.64
C GLY A 312 -7.83 -6.94 11.16
N SER A 313 -6.66 -6.84 10.51
CA SER A 313 -6.57 -6.22 9.18
C SER A 313 -7.33 -7.01 8.09
N ILE A 314 -7.07 -8.30 7.94
CA ILE A 314 -7.70 -9.11 6.89
C ILE A 314 -9.22 -9.14 7.02
N PRO A 315 -9.81 -9.45 8.18
CA PRO A 315 -11.26 -9.43 8.31
C PRO A 315 -11.86 -8.05 8.02
N GLY A 316 -11.21 -6.96 8.46
CA GLY A 316 -11.65 -5.59 8.19
C GLY A 316 -11.71 -5.27 6.69
N TYR A 317 -10.69 -5.64 5.93
CA TYR A 317 -10.66 -5.46 4.49
C TYR A 317 -11.79 -6.23 3.78
N TRP A 318 -11.93 -7.52 4.06
CA TRP A 318 -12.95 -8.36 3.42
C TRP A 318 -14.36 -7.99 3.84
N PHE A 319 -14.54 -7.51 5.06
CA PHE A 319 -15.82 -6.99 5.51
C PHE A 319 -16.21 -5.71 4.76
N THR A 320 -15.24 -4.85 4.41
CA THR A 320 -15.46 -3.70 3.52
C THR A 320 -15.91 -4.16 2.15
N VAL A 321 -15.22 -5.13 1.53
CA VAL A 321 -15.58 -5.67 0.22
C VAL A 321 -17.02 -6.19 0.21
N ALA A 322 -17.44 -6.89 1.27
CA ALA A 322 -18.78 -7.46 1.37
C ALA A 322 -19.87 -6.41 1.60
N THR A 323 -19.56 -5.29 2.26
CA THR A 323 -20.59 -4.35 2.75
C THR A 323 -20.65 -3.04 1.98
N VAL A 324 -19.61 -2.67 1.19
CA VAL A 324 -19.50 -1.35 0.57
C VAL A 324 -20.61 -1.02 -0.42
N ASP A 325 -21.06 -1.99 -1.21
CA ASP A 325 -22.11 -1.80 -2.20
C ASP A 325 -23.53 -1.92 -1.60
N TRP A 326 -23.66 -2.46 -0.37
CA TRP A 326 -24.93 -2.62 0.34
C TRP A 326 -25.19 -1.50 1.35
N LEU A 327 -24.24 -1.23 2.26
CA LEU A 327 -24.39 -0.18 3.29
C LEU A 327 -24.13 1.21 2.72
N GLY A 328 -23.39 1.29 1.63
CA GLY A 328 -22.94 2.56 1.07
C GLY A 328 -21.72 3.14 1.81
N ARG A 329 -20.92 3.84 1.03
CA ARG A 329 -19.59 4.37 1.45
C ARG A 329 -19.66 5.33 2.63
N ARG A 330 -20.67 6.23 2.60
CA ARG A 330 -20.84 7.29 3.60
C ARG A 330 -21.13 6.71 4.99
N VAL A 331 -21.98 5.68 5.06
CA VAL A 331 -22.38 5.06 6.34
C VAL A 331 -21.16 4.33 6.94
N ILE A 332 -20.45 3.54 6.12
CA ILE A 332 -19.25 2.79 6.56
C ILE A 332 -18.19 3.76 7.09
N GLN A 333 -17.94 4.86 6.39
CA GLN A 333 -16.94 5.84 6.79
C GLN A 333 -17.30 6.52 8.11
N ILE A 334 -18.53 7.01 8.27
CA ILE A 334 -18.97 7.67 9.50
C ILE A 334 -18.93 6.71 10.68
N ALA A 335 -19.47 5.50 10.51
CA ALA A 335 -19.46 4.47 11.54
C ALA A 335 -18.03 4.07 11.93
N GLY A 336 -17.16 3.87 10.95
CA GLY A 336 -15.74 3.56 11.18
C GLY A 336 -15.03 4.64 11.98
N PHE A 337 -15.19 5.92 11.63
CA PHE A 337 -14.59 7.04 12.38
C PHE A 337 -15.13 7.14 13.82
N LEU A 338 -16.43 7.00 14.02
CA LEU A 338 -17.02 7.06 15.35
C LEU A 338 -16.49 5.94 16.25
N ILE A 339 -16.46 4.71 15.75
CA ILE A 339 -15.95 3.56 16.51
C ILE A 339 -14.46 3.73 16.82
N LEU A 340 -13.65 4.15 15.84
CA LEU A 340 -12.23 4.41 16.07
C LEU A 340 -12.00 5.51 17.10
N THR A 341 -12.78 6.59 17.07
CA THR A 341 -12.70 7.66 18.06
C THR A 341 -12.97 7.13 19.48
N VAL A 342 -13.99 6.29 19.65
CA VAL A 342 -14.28 5.66 20.94
C VAL A 342 -13.16 4.73 21.38
N LEU A 343 -12.65 3.87 20.48
CA LEU A 343 -11.55 2.94 20.79
C LEU A 343 -10.30 3.68 21.23
N PHE A 344 -9.90 4.74 20.51
CA PHE A 344 -8.73 5.52 20.89
C PHE A 344 -8.94 6.35 22.16
N ALA A 345 -10.14 6.84 22.40
CA ALA A 345 -10.47 7.49 23.67
C ALA A 345 -10.33 6.51 24.84
N VAL A 346 -10.86 5.29 24.70
CA VAL A 346 -10.72 4.25 25.74
C VAL A 346 -9.25 3.90 25.96
N ILE A 347 -8.47 3.67 24.88
CA ILE A 347 -7.04 3.38 25.00
C ILE A 347 -6.28 4.55 25.66
N GLY A 348 -6.55 5.80 25.26
CA GLY A 348 -5.82 6.96 25.76
C GLY A 348 -6.14 7.30 27.21
N PHE A 349 -7.42 7.27 27.61
CA PHE A 349 -7.81 7.64 28.98
C PHE A 349 -7.60 6.53 30.02
N HIS A 350 -7.61 5.27 29.60
CA HIS A 350 -7.49 4.13 30.50
C HIS A 350 -6.21 3.30 30.32
N PHE A 351 -5.20 3.84 29.62
CA PHE A 351 -4.00 3.10 29.26
C PHE A 351 -3.33 2.40 30.45
N GLU A 352 -3.21 3.09 31.59
CA GLU A 352 -2.58 2.56 32.80
C GLU A 352 -3.40 1.47 33.51
N ASN A 353 -4.71 1.45 33.30
CA ASN A 353 -5.63 0.50 33.93
C ASN A 353 -5.93 -0.72 33.05
N LEU A 354 -5.49 -0.72 31.79
CA LEU A 354 -5.73 -1.82 30.87
C LEU A 354 -4.69 -2.93 31.08
N THR A 355 -5.17 -4.16 31.15
CA THR A 355 -4.27 -5.32 31.06
C THR A 355 -3.66 -5.46 29.68
N GLN A 356 -2.49 -6.11 29.59
CA GLN A 356 -1.84 -6.34 28.29
C GLN A 356 -2.78 -7.02 27.27
N GLY A 357 -3.57 -8.01 27.72
CA GLY A 357 -4.55 -8.69 26.87
C GLY A 357 -5.67 -7.77 26.38
N SER A 358 -6.20 -6.90 27.25
CA SER A 358 -7.24 -5.92 26.90
C SER A 358 -6.71 -4.90 25.90
N LEU A 359 -5.51 -4.39 26.11
CA LEU A 359 -4.86 -3.44 25.21
C LEU A 359 -4.63 -4.07 23.83
N PHE A 360 -4.18 -5.32 23.79
CA PHE A 360 -4.00 -6.06 22.55
C PHE A 360 -5.35 -6.26 21.81
N ALA A 361 -6.40 -6.65 22.53
CA ALA A 361 -7.74 -6.83 21.93
C ALA A 361 -8.29 -5.52 21.35
N LEU A 362 -8.16 -4.40 22.07
CA LEU A 362 -8.56 -3.07 21.58
C LEU A 362 -7.75 -2.66 20.35
N TYR A 363 -6.46 -3.00 20.30
CA TYR A 363 -5.62 -2.73 19.14
C TYR A 363 -6.01 -3.57 17.92
N VAL A 364 -6.35 -4.85 18.10
CA VAL A 364 -6.90 -5.71 17.04
C VAL A 364 -8.20 -5.14 16.49
N LEU A 365 -9.11 -4.70 17.37
CA LEU A 365 -10.37 -4.04 16.96
C LEU A 365 -10.10 -2.74 16.21
N ALA A 366 -9.16 -1.93 16.66
CA ALA A 366 -8.77 -0.71 15.95
C ALA A 366 -8.26 -1.03 14.54
N GLN A 367 -7.42 -2.06 14.38
CA GLN A 367 -6.95 -2.52 13.06
C GLN A 367 -8.09 -2.99 12.17
N PHE A 368 -9.09 -3.68 12.71
CA PHE A 368 -10.28 -4.07 11.98
C PHE A 368 -11.04 -2.86 11.44
N PHE A 369 -11.37 -1.89 12.32
CA PHE A 369 -12.17 -0.72 11.93
C PHE A 369 -11.40 0.28 11.07
N PHE A 370 -10.07 0.38 11.18
CA PHE A 370 -9.27 1.12 10.23
C PHE A 370 -9.43 0.59 8.80
N ASN A 371 -9.44 -0.72 8.64
CA ASN A 371 -9.51 -1.33 7.32
C ASN A 371 -10.95 -1.46 6.83
N TRP A 372 -11.95 -1.49 7.71
CA TRP A 372 -13.36 -1.44 7.34
C TRP A 372 -13.79 -0.04 6.87
N GLY A 373 -13.33 1.03 7.50
CA GLY A 373 -13.73 2.40 7.13
C GLY A 373 -12.95 3.01 5.97
N ARG A 374 -11.67 2.66 5.81
CA ARG A 374 -10.71 3.32 4.92
C ARG A 374 -11.07 3.23 3.44
N HIS A 375 -11.42 2.07 2.95
CA HIS A 375 -11.57 1.83 1.52
C HIS A 375 -12.90 2.29 0.93
N SER A 376 -13.85 2.67 1.76
CA SER A 376 -15.08 3.32 1.30
C SER A 376 -14.82 4.70 0.66
N VAL A 377 -13.70 5.33 0.97
CA VAL A 377 -13.31 6.65 0.42
C VAL A 377 -12.79 6.55 -1.01
N HIS A 378 -12.16 5.43 -1.38
CA HIS A 378 -11.49 5.25 -2.67
C HIS A 378 -12.40 4.90 -3.85
N SER A 379 -13.64 4.52 -3.59
CA SER A 379 -14.52 4.13 -4.67
C SER A 379 -15.29 5.34 -5.21
N PRO A 380 -15.15 5.69 -6.51
CA PRO A 380 -15.84 6.80 -7.16
C PRO A 380 -17.36 6.65 -7.19
#